data_9c0bdcfd123d5e2f665ec06984a323ba
#
_entry.id   9c0bdcfd123d5e2f665ec06984a323ba
#
_cell.length_a   1.000
_cell.length_b   1.000
_cell.length_c   1.000
_cell.angle_alpha   90.00
_cell.angle_beta   90.00
_cell.angle_gamma   90.00
#
_symmetry.space_group_name_H-M   'P 1'
#
loop_
_entity.id
_entity.type
_entity.pdbx_description
1 polymer ?
#
loop_
_entity_poly.entity_id
_entity_poly.type
_entity_poly.pdbx_seq_one_letter_code
_entity_poly.pdbx_strand_id
1 'polypeptide(L)'
;FKITELLSEKGVKQKNGSTLRIERNFSDVELPGIDLPSLTFDERRCLQIALGLKNKVSKRPVILVTKNPALRLKAKSIGIQAQYFKDDVFPSLEEQYKGRIDCITSSEKMDLFFEQDSIEPKSIYNYAQFPWMPNMFLNIKSADGKSSALARYDGEKIVKLNYISHTPLGVITANAGQTMLKEALLTPADIAPLVIVKAPAGTGKTYISLAVALEETMRANKYQQILVTAPVEEIGEHIGYLPGDVDSKISPHIGGILDNAKQLLNKGSDKKLRKPESLISHGTMAIQAIGMLRGRTITDTFFIID
;
A
#
# COMPACT_ATOMS: atom_id res chain seq x y z
N PHE A 1 -25.40 20.98 -19.19
CA PHE A 1 -25.88 22.34 -18.95
C PHE A 1 -27.08 22.40 -17.98
N LYS A 2 -28.18 21.64 -18.19
CA LYS A 2 -29.36 21.67 -17.30
C LYS A 2 -29.10 21.24 -15.83
N ILE A 3 -28.21 20.29 -15.59
CA ILE A 3 -27.89 19.79 -14.23
C ILE A 3 -27.13 20.85 -13.43
N THR A 4 -26.22 21.59 -14.06
CA THR A 4 -25.41 22.63 -13.41
C THR A 4 -26.24 23.83 -12.99
N GLU A 5 -27.26 24.18 -13.77
CA GLU A 5 -28.20 25.27 -13.50
C GLU A 5 -29.13 24.92 -12.31
N LEU A 6 -29.66 23.70 -12.31
CA LEU A 6 -30.46 23.17 -11.20
C LEU A 6 -29.67 23.09 -9.88
N LEU A 7 -28.39 22.71 -9.93
CA LEU A 7 -27.51 22.65 -8.77
C LEU A 7 -27.25 24.04 -8.16
N SER A 8 -27.16 25.08 -8.96
CA SER A 8 -26.86 26.45 -8.48
C SER A 8 -28.10 27.21 -7.97
N GLU A 9 -29.29 26.90 -8.47
CA GLU A 9 -30.52 27.60 -8.06
C GLU A 9 -31.27 26.94 -6.91
N LYS A 10 -31.70 25.72 -7.07
CA LYS A 10 -32.60 25.01 -6.12
C LYS A 10 -31.94 23.83 -5.43
N GLY A 11 -30.84 23.33 -5.97
CA GLY A 11 -30.21 22.10 -5.55
C GLY A 11 -30.94 20.84 -6.04
N VAL A 12 -30.25 19.71 -6.02
CA VAL A 12 -30.77 18.40 -6.46
C VAL A 12 -30.93 17.50 -5.24
N LYS A 13 -32.13 16.96 -5.07
CA LYS A 13 -32.43 15.99 -4.02
C LYS A 13 -31.73 14.66 -4.32
N GLN A 14 -31.05 14.14 -3.33
CA GLN A 14 -30.41 12.82 -3.37
C GLN A 14 -31.37 11.72 -2.88
N LYS A 15 -31.05 10.46 -3.20
CA LYS A 15 -31.85 9.30 -2.77
C LYS A 15 -32.00 9.16 -1.25
N ASN A 16 -31.02 9.67 -0.48
CA ASN A 16 -31.01 9.67 0.98
C ASN A 16 -31.77 10.85 1.61
N GLY A 17 -32.51 11.64 0.80
CA GLY A 17 -33.26 12.80 1.27
C GLY A 17 -32.46 14.10 1.42
N SER A 18 -31.14 14.07 1.27
CA SER A 18 -30.29 15.27 1.28
C SER A 18 -30.43 16.08 -0.02
N THR A 19 -30.02 17.35 0.03
CA THR A 19 -30.00 18.23 -1.16
C THR A 19 -28.56 18.65 -1.44
N LEU A 20 -28.06 18.37 -2.63
CA LEU A 20 -26.80 18.86 -3.14
C LEU A 20 -27.02 20.19 -3.86
N ARG A 21 -26.25 21.25 -3.50
CA ARG A 21 -26.32 22.55 -4.11
C ARG A 21 -24.92 23.16 -4.26
N ILE A 22 -24.70 23.89 -5.36
CA ILE A 22 -23.51 24.69 -5.57
C ILE A 22 -23.82 26.12 -5.11
N GLU A 23 -23.14 26.58 -4.07
CA GLU A 23 -23.28 27.95 -3.55
C GLU A 23 -22.20 28.86 -4.14
N ARG A 24 -22.60 29.98 -4.72
CA ARG A 24 -21.71 30.96 -5.37
C ARG A 24 -21.81 32.38 -4.76
N ASN A 25 -22.73 32.58 -3.85
CA ASN A 25 -22.95 33.87 -3.20
C ASN A 25 -21.92 34.13 -2.08
N PHE A 26 -22.04 35.25 -1.39
CA PHE A 26 -21.23 35.65 -0.23
C PHE A 26 -19.77 35.97 -0.53
N SER A 27 -19.46 36.48 -1.76
CA SER A 27 -18.10 36.91 -2.13
C SER A 27 -17.65 38.17 -1.39
N ASP A 28 -18.59 38.95 -0.89
CA ASP A 28 -18.47 40.21 -0.19
C ASP A 28 -18.36 40.08 1.34
N VAL A 29 -18.49 38.83 1.86
CA VAL A 29 -18.42 38.60 3.31
C VAL A 29 -16.99 38.79 3.79
N GLU A 30 -16.81 39.71 4.75
CA GLU A 30 -15.52 39.92 5.42
C GLU A 30 -15.18 38.77 6.37
N LEU A 31 -13.91 38.41 6.42
CA LEU A 31 -13.38 37.37 7.29
C LEU A 31 -12.61 37.99 8.46
N PRO A 32 -13.24 38.21 9.61
CA PRO A 32 -12.63 38.92 10.73
C PRO A 32 -11.50 38.08 11.35
N GLY A 33 -10.36 38.71 11.65
CA GLY A 33 -9.26 38.08 12.35
C GLY A 33 -8.45 37.07 11.53
N ILE A 34 -8.63 37.05 10.19
CA ILE A 34 -7.83 36.19 9.29
C ILE A 34 -6.94 37.05 8.42
N ASP A 35 -5.65 36.71 8.38
CA ASP A 35 -4.70 37.28 7.44
C ASP A 35 -5.04 36.80 6.02
N LEU A 36 -5.62 37.68 5.21
CA LEU A 36 -6.08 37.39 3.85
C LEU A 36 -4.96 36.97 2.89
N PRO A 37 -3.76 37.57 2.92
CA PRO A 37 -2.63 37.12 2.11
C PRO A 37 -2.20 35.64 2.38
N SER A 38 -2.49 35.13 3.56
CA SER A 38 -2.17 33.73 3.93
C SER A 38 -3.16 32.69 3.38
N LEU A 39 -4.17 33.11 2.62
CA LEU A 39 -5.20 32.26 2.03
C LEU A 39 -5.09 32.23 0.51
N THR A 40 -5.23 31.04 -0.06
CA THR A 40 -5.51 30.92 -1.49
C THR A 40 -6.89 31.48 -1.81
N PHE A 41 -7.15 31.79 -3.09
CA PHE A 41 -8.46 32.26 -3.54
C PHE A 41 -9.59 31.30 -3.15
N ASP A 42 -9.38 30.01 -3.34
CA ASP A 42 -10.38 28.97 -3.06
C ASP A 42 -10.63 28.81 -1.56
N GLU A 43 -9.60 28.87 -0.73
CA GLU A 43 -9.73 28.83 0.73
C GLU A 43 -10.54 30.02 1.25
N ARG A 44 -10.24 31.21 0.76
CA ARG A 44 -10.99 32.43 1.07
C ARG A 44 -12.45 32.26 0.70
N ARG A 45 -12.72 31.78 -0.50
CA ARG A 45 -14.07 31.54 -0.98
C ARG A 45 -14.86 30.55 -0.11
N CYS A 46 -14.24 29.44 0.27
CA CYS A 46 -14.85 28.46 1.15
C CYS A 46 -15.25 29.08 2.52
N LEU A 47 -14.37 29.87 3.12
CA LEU A 47 -14.64 30.54 4.39
C LEU A 47 -15.73 31.60 4.28
N GLN A 48 -15.72 32.42 3.21
CA GLN A 48 -16.74 33.45 2.94
C GLN A 48 -18.12 32.82 2.78
N ILE A 49 -18.25 31.76 2.01
CA ILE A 49 -19.50 31.02 1.81
C ILE A 49 -19.98 30.43 3.13
N ALA A 50 -19.11 29.77 3.88
CA ALA A 50 -19.46 29.13 5.15
C ALA A 50 -19.94 30.17 6.19
N LEU A 51 -19.24 31.31 6.29
CA LEU A 51 -19.63 32.38 7.21
C LEU A 51 -20.91 33.08 6.77
N GLY A 52 -21.06 33.37 5.48
CA GLY A 52 -22.28 33.96 4.93
C GLY A 52 -23.51 33.07 5.11
N LEU A 53 -23.36 31.75 4.89
CA LEU A 53 -24.44 30.79 5.18
C LEU A 53 -24.78 30.75 6.67
N LYS A 54 -23.77 30.75 7.56
CA LYS A 54 -23.99 30.78 9.01
C LYS A 54 -24.80 32.02 9.45
N ASN A 55 -24.45 33.17 8.89
CA ASN A 55 -25.17 34.43 9.21
C ASN A 55 -26.59 34.44 8.65
N LYS A 56 -26.82 33.80 7.50
CA LYS A 56 -28.14 33.74 6.85
C LYS A 56 -29.08 32.69 7.49
N VAL A 57 -28.56 31.58 7.99
CA VAL A 57 -29.31 30.42 8.43
C VAL A 57 -29.08 30.19 9.95
N SER A 58 -29.79 30.95 10.77
CA SER A 58 -29.61 30.90 12.23
C SER A 58 -30.08 29.58 12.90
N LYS A 59 -30.88 28.75 12.22
CA LYS A 59 -31.50 27.54 12.81
C LYS A 59 -30.83 26.22 12.43
N ARG A 60 -29.80 26.23 11.55
CA ARG A 60 -29.12 25.01 11.12
C ARG A 60 -27.62 25.17 11.32
N PRO A 61 -26.93 24.12 11.82
CA PRO A 61 -25.48 24.17 11.91
C PRO A 61 -24.86 24.22 10.50
N VAL A 62 -23.88 25.12 10.30
CA VAL A 62 -23.05 25.16 9.11
C VAL A 62 -21.70 24.56 9.46
N ILE A 63 -21.32 23.51 8.74
CA ILE A 63 -20.11 22.75 8.99
C ILE A 63 -19.24 22.77 7.72
N LEU A 64 -18.02 23.29 7.85
CA LEU A 64 -17.04 23.23 6.77
C LEU A 64 -16.35 21.85 6.80
N VAL A 65 -16.48 21.10 5.71
CA VAL A 65 -15.81 19.81 5.56
C VAL A 65 -14.64 19.98 4.61
N THR A 66 -13.40 19.74 5.10
CA THR A 66 -12.18 19.90 4.31
C THR A 66 -11.05 19.02 4.83
N LYS A 67 -10.18 18.54 3.90
CA LYS A 67 -8.95 17.80 4.24
C LYS A 67 -7.84 18.71 4.78
N ASN A 68 -7.85 20.01 4.41
CA ASN A 68 -6.81 20.94 4.80
C ASN A 68 -6.87 21.29 6.29
N PRO A 69 -5.86 20.90 7.12
CA PRO A 69 -5.85 21.18 8.56
C PRO A 69 -5.81 22.68 8.87
N ALA A 70 -5.04 23.45 8.10
CA ALA A 70 -4.91 24.90 8.29
C ALA A 70 -6.24 25.61 8.03
N LEU A 71 -6.97 25.20 6.99
CA LEU A 71 -8.28 25.78 6.68
C LEU A 71 -9.31 25.44 7.78
N ARG A 72 -9.24 24.24 8.41
CA ARG A 72 -10.09 23.91 9.55
C ARG A 72 -9.80 24.77 10.77
N LEU A 73 -8.53 25.04 11.07
CA LEU A 73 -8.16 25.92 12.18
C LEU A 73 -8.65 27.35 11.93
N LYS A 74 -8.45 27.88 10.72
CA LYS A 74 -8.93 29.21 10.32
C LYS A 74 -10.47 29.30 10.37
N ALA A 75 -11.19 28.25 9.95
CA ALA A 75 -12.64 28.21 10.07
C ALA A 75 -13.10 28.27 11.54
N LYS A 76 -12.46 27.52 12.43
CA LYS A 76 -12.76 27.52 13.86
C LYS A 76 -12.48 28.87 14.50
N SER A 77 -11.42 29.60 14.12
CA SER A 77 -11.08 30.93 14.67
C SER A 77 -12.16 31.99 14.38
N ILE A 78 -12.92 31.84 13.29
CA ILE A 78 -14.07 32.71 12.95
C ILE A 78 -15.41 32.08 13.36
N GLY A 79 -15.37 31.08 14.23
CA GLY A 79 -16.54 30.45 14.82
C GLY A 79 -17.32 29.51 13.90
N ILE A 80 -16.74 29.06 12.79
CA ILE A 80 -17.34 28.04 11.91
C ILE A 80 -16.93 26.65 12.41
N GLN A 81 -17.91 25.75 12.56
CA GLN A 81 -17.61 24.35 12.82
C GLN A 81 -16.90 23.74 11.60
N ALA A 82 -15.80 23.03 11.83
CA ALA A 82 -15.05 22.40 10.75
C ALA A 82 -14.61 20.99 11.12
N GLN A 83 -14.74 20.06 10.19
CA GLN A 83 -14.41 18.64 10.39
C GLN A 83 -13.87 17.99 9.11
N TYR A 84 -13.33 16.77 9.26
CA TYR A 84 -12.99 15.91 8.13
C TYR A 84 -14.25 15.30 7.50
N PHE A 85 -14.12 14.87 6.27
CA PHE A 85 -15.03 13.87 5.72
C PHE A 85 -14.70 12.53 6.39
N LYS A 86 -15.64 11.95 7.12
CA LYS A 86 -15.36 10.78 7.98
C LYS A 86 -14.86 9.56 7.22
N ASP A 87 -15.33 9.35 6.00
CA ASP A 87 -14.94 8.21 5.16
C ASP A 87 -13.52 8.33 4.57
N ASP A 88 -12.87 9.49 4.70
CA ASP A 88 -11.49 9.74 4.27
C ASP A 88 -10.45 9.54 5.39
N VAL A 89 -10.86 9.13 6.57
CA VAL A 89 -9.95 8.84 7.67
C VAL A 89 -9.42 7.43 7.48
N PHE A 90 -8.14 7.32 7.12
CA PHE A 90 -7.47 6.02 7.17
C PHE A 90 -7.51 5.51 8.62
N PRO A 91 -7.80 4.21 8.81
CA PRO A 91 -7.69 3.58 10.12
C PRO A 91 -6.31 3.85 10.72
N SER A 92 -6.23 3.97 12.04
CA SER A 92 -4.94 4.06 12.72
C SER A 92 -4.05 2.87 12.34
N LEU A 93 -2.73 3.00 12.49
CA LEU A 93 -1.81 1.90 12.18
C LEU A 93 -2.12 0.63 12.98
N GLU A 94 -2.74 0.78 14.14
CA GLU A 94 -3.14 -0.31 15.03
C GLU A 94 -4.38 -1.04 14.51
N GLU A 95 -5.31 -0.30 13.89
CA GLU A 95 -6.55 -0.82 13.33
C GLU A 95 -6.39 -1.40 11.91
N GLN A 96 -5.26 -1.11 11.24
CA GLN A 96 -5.00 -1.63 9.91
C GLN A 96 -4.71 -3.13 9.95
N TYR A 97 -5.23 -3.85 8.96
CA TYR A 97 -4.88 -5.25 8.75
C TYR A 97 -3.37 -5.41 8.53
N LYS A 98 -2.72 -6.20 9.38
CA LYS A 98 -1.25 -6.36 9.39
C LYS A 98 -0.75 -7.55 8.55
N GLY A 99 -1.64 -8.32 7.95
CA GLY A 99 -1.29 -9.50 7.17
C GLY A 99 -0.80 -10.69 8.02
N ARG A 100 -0.50 -10.48 9.31
CA ARG A 100 -0.05 -11.51 10.23
C ARG A 100 -0.56 -11.27 11.64
N ILE A 101 -0.68 -12.36 12.40
CA ILE A 101 -0.99 -12.35 13.82
C ILE A 101 -0.02 -13.22 14.61
N ASP A 102 0.24 -12.82 15.85
CA ASP A 102 0.89 -13.67 16.85
C ASP A 102 -0.23 -14.27 17.72
N CYS A 103 -0.24 -15.58 17.88
CA CYS A 103 -1.32 -16.29 18.55
C CYS A 103 -0.79 -17.47 19.36
N ILE A 104 -1.64 -17.98 20.25
CA ILE A 104 -1.31 -19.08 21.16
C ILE A 104 -2.32 -20.21 20.96
N THR A 105 -1.84 -21.45 21.06
CA THR A 105 -2.67 -22.67 21.08
C THR A 105 -2.23 -23.59 22.21
N SER A 106 -3.03 -24.61 22.55
CA SER A 106 -2.59 -25.62 23.50
C SER A 106 -1.45 -26.48 22.95
N SER A 107 -0.65 -27.07 23.82
CA SER A 107 0.45 -27.98 23.41
C SER A 107 -0.07 -29.13 22.57
N GLU A 108 -1.19 -29.75 22.98
CA GLU A 108 -1.84 -30.83 22.22
C GLU A 108 -2.23 -30.43 20.79
N LYS A 109 -2.75 -29.17 20.61
CA LYS A 109 -3.10 -28.67 19.28
C LYS A 109 -1.88 -28.32 18.46
N MET A 110 -0.79 -27.91 19.11
CA MET A 110 0.49 -27.71 18.44
C MET A 110 1.08 -29.03 17.94
N ASP A 111 1.03 -30.10 18.75
CA ASP A 111 1.46 -31.43 18.33
C ASP A 111 0.63 -31.93 17.15
N LEU A 112 -0.69 -31.76 17.22
CA LEU A 112 -1.59 -32.09 16.11
C LEU A 112 -1.26 -31.32 14.82
N PHE A 113 -0.89 -30.04 14.96
CA PHE A 113 -0.45 -29.23 13.81
C PHE A 113 0.81 -29.79 13.15
N PHE A 114 1.77 -30.26 13.94
CA PHE A 114 2.98 -30.89 13.38
C PHE A 114 2.74 -32.26 12.77
N GLU A 115 1.75 -33.00 13.26
CA GLU A 115 1.38 -34.32 12.73
C GLU A 115 0.56 -34.23 11.44
N GLN A 116 -0.40 -33.29 11.39
CA GLN A 116 -1.38 -33.19 10.30
C GLN A 116 -1.10 -32.03 9.31
N ASP A 117 -0.06 -31.22 9.55
CA ASP A 117 0.28 -30.01 8.80
C ASP A 117 -0.86 -28.96 8.76
N SER A 118 -1.93 -29.15 9.56
CA SER A 118 -3.07 -28.21 9.63
C SER A 118 -3.86 -28.34 10.94
N ILE A 119 -4.51 -27.23 11.34
CA ILE A 119 -5.49 -27.18 12.44
C ILE A 119 -6.64 -26.23 12.10
N GLU A 120 -7.76 -26.42 12.79
CA GLU A 120 -8.91 -25.53 12.70
C GLU A 120 -8.61 -24.16 13.37
N PRO A 121 -9.15 -23.04 12.85
CA PRO A 121 -9.01 -21.71 13.49
C PRO A 121 -9.45 -21.69 14.96
N LYS A 122 -10.48 -22.45 15.30
CA LYS A 122 -10.98 -22.61 16.68
C LYS A 122 -9.96 -23.20 17.67
N SER A 123 -8.89 -23.80 17.18
CA SER A 123 -7.78 -24.28 17.98
C SER A 123 -6.93 -23.16 18.57
N ILE A 124 -7.02 -21.95 18.05
CA ILE A 124 -6.29 -20.78 18.53
C ILE A 124 -7.07 -20.13 19.68
N TYR A 125 -6.40 -19.80 20.76
CA TYR A 125 -7.01 -19.05 21.87
C TYR A 125 -7.51 -17.69 21.38
N ASN A 126 -8.71 -17.30 21.80
CA ASN A 126 -9.36 -16.05 21.39
C ASN A 126 -9.54 -15.90 19.87
N TYR A 127 -9.70 -17.01 19.14
CA TYR A 127 -9.82 -17.03 17.68
C TYR A 127 -10.89 -16.05 17.14
N ALA A 128 -11.97 -15.81 17.89
CA ALA A 128 -13.06 -14.91 17.50
C ALA A 128 -12.64 -13.42 17.43
N GLN A 129 -11.48 -13.06 17.99
CA GLN A 129 -10.95 -11.70 17.95
C GLN A 129 -10.15 -11.41 16.67
N PHE A 130 -9.82 -12.43 15.88
CA PHE A 130 -9.00 -12.26 14.70
C PHE A 130 -9.83 -12.08 13.43
N PRO A 131 -9.39 -11.19 12.53
CA PRO A 131 -10.04 -10.98 11.24
C PRO A 131 -9.61 -12.06 10.25
N TRP A 132 -10.12 -13.27 10.38
CA TRP A 132 -9.75 -14.40 9.52
C TRP A 132 -9.93 -14.08 8.05
N MET A 133 -8.84 -13.84 7.36
CA MET A 133 -8.80 -13.55 5.93
C MET A 133 -7.89 -14.57 5.22
N PRO A 134 -8.29 -15.11 4.05
CA PRO A 134 -7.42 -16.00 3.28
C PRO A 134 -6.03 -15.38 3.07
N ASN A 135 -5.01 -16.20 3.14
CA ASN A 135 -3.59 -15.82 3.08
C ASN A 135 -3.06 -15.04 4.29
N MET A 136 -3.81 -14.91 5.38
CA MET A 136 -3.29 -14.36 6.63
C MET A 136 -2.22 -15.27 7.22
N PHE A 137 -1.08 -14.70 7.62
CA PHE A 137 0.00 -15.43 8.27
C PHE A 137 -0.17 -15.48 9.78
N LEU A 138 0.29 -16.57 10.39
CA LEU A 138 0.26 -16.80 11.83
C LEU A 138 1.65 -17.15 12.34
N ASN A 139 2.02 -16.56 13.46
CA ASN A 139 3.12 -17.02 14.30
C ASN A 139 2.50 -17.66 15.54
N ILE A 140 2.41 -18.97 15.55
CA ILE A 140 1.73 -19.76 16.58
C ILE A 140 2.74 -20.17 17.63
N LYS A 141 2.39 -20.02 18.91
CA LYS A 141 3.17 -20.52 20.04
C LYS A 141 2.32 -21.48 20.85
N SER A 142 2.94 -22.53 21.38
CA SER A 142 2.30 -23.38 22.38
C SER A 142 2.15 -22.63 23.70
N ALA A 143 1.12 -22.95 24.47
CA ALA A 143 0.82 -22.31 25.74
C ALA A 143 1.95 -22.45 26.78
N ASP A 144 2.73 -23.53 26.70
CA ASP A 144 3.92 -23.77 27.54
C ASP A 144 5.18 -23.06 27.02
N GLY A 145 5.10 -22.40 25.86
CA GLY A 145 6.20 -21.65 25.25
C GLY A 145 7.32 -22.50 24.64
N LYS A 146 7.20 -23.84 24.63
CA LYS A 146 8.25 -24.74 24.17
C LYS A 146 8.32 -24.91 22.67
N SER A 147 7.18 -24.72 21.99
CA SER A 147 7.05 -24.94 20.55
C SER A 147 6.50 -23.69 19.86
N SER A 148 6.93 -23.46 18.63
CA SER A 148 6.39 -22.41 17.78
C SER A 148 6.38 -22.84 16.31
N ALA A 149 5.44 -22.32 15.55
CA ALA A 149 5.31 -22.59 14.12
C ALA A 149 4.86 -21.36 13.36
N LEU A 150 5.32 -21.24 12.11
CA LEU A 150 4.78 -20.30 11.14
C LEU A 150 3.74 -21.01 10.30
N ALA A 151 2.59 -20.40 10.12
CA ALA A 151 1.46 -20.95 9.40
C ALA A 151 0.77 -19.91 8.54
N ARG A 152 -0.13 -20.35 7.69
CA ARG A 152 -1.00 -19.52 6.86
C ARG A 152 -2.44 -20.02 6.98
N TYR A 153 -3.39 -19.09 7.03
CA TYR A 153 -4.80 -19.42 6.90
C TYR A 153 -5.17 -19.47 5.41
N ASP A 154 -5.64 -20.60 4.93
CA ASP A 154 -5.97 -20.82 3.51
C ASP A 154 -7.40 -20.39 3.13
N GLY A 155 -8.22 -20.03 4.11
CA GLY A 155 -9.64 -19.71 3.97
C GLY A 155 -10.54 -20.68 4.74
N GLU A 156 -10.03 -21.86 5.09
CA GLU A 156 -10.74 -22.89 5.85
C GLU A 156 -9.95 -23.34 7.08
N LYS A 157 -8.66 -23.63 6.90
CA LYS A 157 -7.76 -24.15 7.93
C LYS A 157 -6.50 -23.30 8.08
N ILE A 158 -5.85 -23.47 9.20
CA ILE A 158 -4.49 -22.97 9.44
C ILE A 158 -3.55 -24.08 8.97
N VAL A 159 -2.79 -23.81 7.94
CA VAL A 159 -1.91 -24.77 7.27
C VAL A 159 -0.45 -24.41 7.42
N LYS A 160 0.42 -25.39 7.37
CA LYS A 160 1.88 -25.22 7.34
C LYS A 160 2.32 -24.45 6.10
N LEU A 161 3.42 -23.71 6.20
CA LEU A 161 4.02 -23.05 5.06
C LEU A 161 4.64 -24.06 4.09
N ASN A 162 4.38 -23.92 2.80
CA ASN A 162 4.85 -24.83 1.76
C ASN A 162 6.34 -24.63 1.41
N TYR A 163 6.82 -23.40 1.54
CA TYR A 163 8.14 -23.00 1.06
C TYR A 163 9.13 -22.67 2.19
N ILE A 164 8.90 -23.16 3.42
CA ILE A 164 9.71 -22.83 4.59
C ILE A 164 11.20 -23.19 4.38
N SER A 165 11.48 -24.34 3.80
CA SER A 165 12.84 -24.84 3.53
C SER A 165 13.40 -24.36 2.17
N HIS A 166 12.57 -23.77 1.31
CA HIS A 166 13.01 -23.30 0.01
C HIS A 166 13.90 -22.06 0.13
N THR A 167 14.99 -22.01 -0.61
CA THR A 167 15.98 -20.91 -0.57
C THR A 167 16.17 -20.31 -1.96
N PRO A 168 15.34 -19.35 -2.40
CA PRO A 168 15.45 -18.76 -3.72
C PRO A 168 16.84 -18.17 -3.94
N LEU A 169 17.52 -18.60 -5.03
CA LEU A 169 18.92 -18.27 -5.31
C LEU A 169 19.88 -18.48 -4.10
N GLY A 170 19.58 -19.41 -3.21
CA GLY A 170 20.38 -19.67 -2.01
C GLY A 170 20.18 -18.64 -0.89
N VAL A 171 19.12 -17.83 -0.94
CA VAL A 171 18.81 -16.86 0.10
C VAL A 171 18.11 -17.54 1.28
N ILE A 172 18.76 -17.50 2.44
CA ILE A 172 18.22 -17.96 3.71
C ILE A 172 17.54 -16.78 4.42
N THR A 173 16.29 -16.96 4.83
CA THR A 173 15.53 -15.94 5.56
C THR A 173 15.99 -15.87 7.02
N ALA A 174 16.22 -14.66 7.53
CA ALA A 174 16.77 -14.43 8.87
C ALA A 174 15.69 -14.32 9.98
N ASN A 175 14.43 -14.15 9.62
CA ASN A 175 13.34 -13.97 10.59
C ASN A 175 11.99 -14.37 9.99
N ALA A 176 10.98 -14.51 10.87
CA ALA A 176 9.61 -14.90 10.51
C ALA A 176 8.98 -14.02 9.42
N GLY A 177 9.19 -12.68 9.50
CA GLY A 177 8.64 -11.76 8.49
C GLY A 177 9.20 -12.00 7.09
N GLN A 178 10.51 -12.25 6.99
CA GLN A 178 11.16 -12.60 5.72
C GLN A 178 10.69 -13.98 5.20
N THR A 179 10.47 -14.94 6.10
CA THR A 179 9.95 -16.27 5.73
C THR A 179 8.51 -16.16 5.21
N MET A 180 7.66 -15.38 5.86
CA MET A 180 6.29 -15.12 5.42
C MET A 180 6.27 -14.36 4.08
N LEU A 181 7.14 -13.37 3.88
CA LEU A 181 7.28 -12.67 2.60
C LEU A 181 7.68 -13.64 1.47
N LYS A 182 8.69 -14.48 1.71
CA LYS A 182 9.10 -15.50 0.76
C LYS A 182 7.94 -16.44 0.40
N GLU A 183 7.23 -16.94 1.41
CA GLU A 183 6.04 -17.79 1.22
C GLU A 183 4.99 -17.10 0.36
N ALA A 184 4.64 -15.84 0.68
CA ALA A 184 3.64 -15.08 -0.07
C ALA A 184 4.03 -14.91 -1.55
N LEU A 185 5.30 -14.61 -1.83
CA LEU A 185 5.80 -14.38 -3.19
C LEU A 185 5.92 -15.67 -4.02
N LEU A 186 6.12 -16.83 -3.37
CA LEU A 186 6.16 -18.15 -4.02
C LEU A 186 4.77 -18.76 -4.17
N THR A 187 3.77 -18.25 -3.43
CA THR A 187 2.38 -18.70 -3.57
C THR A 187 1.88 -18.44 -4.99
N PRO A 188 1.25 -19.42 -5.66
CA PRO A 188 0.75 -19.26 -7.02
C PRO A 188 -0.14 -18.03 -7.21
N ALA A 189 -0.06 -17.40 -8.38
CA ALA A 189 -0.75 -16.15 -8.67
C ALA A 189 -2.29 -16.26 -8.71
N ASP A 190 -2.84 -17.44 -8.90
CA ASP A 190 -4.27 -17.72 -8.77
C ASP A 190 -4.75 -17.68 -7.31
N ILE A 191 -3.86 -17.92 -6.35
CA ILE A 191 -4.13 -17.84 -4.90
C ILE A 191 -3.78 -16.45 -4.35
N ALA A 192 -2.62 -15.91 -4.73
CA ALA A 192 -2.11 -14.62 -4.25
C ALA A 192 -1.58 -13.76 -5.41
N PRO A 193 -2.45 -13.18 -6.25
CA PRO A 193 -2.04 -12.38 -7.41
C PRO A 193 -1.35 -11.06 -7.04
N LEU A 194 -1.56 -10.56 -5.83
CA LEU A 194 -1.00 -9.31 -5.32
C LEU A 194 -0.46 -9.50 -3.91
N VAL A 195 0.81 -9.15 -3.71
CA VAL A 195 1.47 -9.16 -2.40
C VAL A 195 1.87 -7.74 -2.01
N ILE A 196 1.29 -7.20 -0.94
CA ILE A 196 1.64 -5.88 -0.40
C ILE A 196 2.55 -6.06 0.81
N VAL A 197 3.74 -5.46 0.76
CA VAL A 197 4.76 -5.60 1.79
C VAL A 197 4.94 -4.29 2.55
N LYS A 198 4.62 -4.28 3.83
CA LYS A 198 4.81 -3.15 4.73
C LYS A 198 5.84 -3.50 5.80
N ALA A 199 7.01 -2.89 5.73
CA ALA A 199 8.08 -3.09 6.71
C ALA A 199 9.05 -1.89 6.71
N PRO A 200 9.80 -1.64 7.79
CA PRO A 200 10.82 -0.60 7.84
C PRO A 200 11.88 -0.73 6.72
N ALA A 201 12.60 0.35 6.46
CA ALA A 201 13.75 0.32 5.55
C ALA A 201 14.82 -0.66 6.06
N GLY A 202 15.60 -1.25 5.17
CA GLY A 202 16.68 -2.17 5.51
C GLY A 202 16.26 -3.58 5.97
N THR A 203 14.97 -3.94 5.90
CA THR A 203 14.47 -5.26 6.33
C THR A 203 14.58 -6.35 5.26
N GLY A 204 15.12 -6.04 4.08
CA GLY A 204 15.35 -7.00 2.99
C GLY A 204 14.16 -7.21 2.06
N LYS A 205 13.15 -6.30 2.04
CA LYS A 205 11.98 -6.42 1.15
C LYS A 205 12.38 -6.61 -0.31
N THR A 206 13.08 -5.65 -0.87
CA THR A 206 13.52 -5.65 -2.27
C THR A 206 14.44 -6.82 -2.58
N TYR A 207 15.35 -7.14 -1.65
CA TYR A 207 16.29 -8.25 -1.79
C TYR A 207 15.59 -9.61 -1.92
N ILE A 208 14.63 -9.91 -1.04
CA ILE A 208 13.86 -11.16 -1.07
C ILE A 208 12.94 -11.20 -2.29
N SER A 209 12.29 -10.07 -2.63
CA SER A 209 11.42 -9.99 -3.81
C SER A 209 12.20 -10.26 -5.09
N LEU A 210 13.40 -9.69 -5.24
CA LEU A 210 14.28 -9.96 -6.38
C LEU A 210 14.79 -11.40 -6.39
N ALA A 211 15.11 -11.98 -5.23
CA ALA A 211 15.56 -13.37 -5.16
C ALA A 211 14.48 -14.33 -5.67
N VAL A 212 13.23 -14.13 -5.24
CA VAL A 212 12.09 -14.93 -5.71
C VAL A 212 11.82 -14.66 -7.19
N ALA A 213 11.78 -13.39 -7.61
CA ALA A 213 11.55 -13.03 -9.01
C ALA A 213 12.55 -13.67 -9.96
N LEU A 214 13.84 -13.62 -9.63
CA LEU A 214 14.91 -14.25 -10.41
C LEU A 214 14.81 -15.78 -10.43
N GLU A 215 14.48 -16.40 -9.29
CA GLU A 215 14.26 -17.86 -9.22
C GLU A 215 13.08 -18.29 -10.12
N GLU A 216 11.93 -17.63 -9.97
CA GLU A 216 10.71 -17.96 -10.70
C GLU A 216 10.81 -17.67 -12.21
N THR A 217 11.62 -16.67 -12.61
CA THR A 217 11.82 -16.31 -14.01
C THR A 217 12.92 -17.15 -14.65
N MET A 218 14.10 -17.27 -14.00
CA MET A 218 15.28 -17.85 -14.65
C MET A 218 15.38 -19.37 -14.47
N ARG A 219 14.87 -19.91 -13.36
CA ARG A 219 14.98 -21.34 -13.05
C ARG A 219 13.67 -22.07 -13.23
N ALA A 220 12.60 -21.52 -12.70
CA ALA A 220 11.28 -22.15 -12.78
C ALA A 220 10.56 -21.85 -14.11
N ASN A 221 11.00 -20.84 -14.88
CA ASN A 221 10.41 -20.40 -16.14
C ASN A 221 8.90 -20.11 -16.04
N LYS A 222 8.43 -19.64 -14.86
CA LYS A 222 7.02 -19.27 -14.66
C LYS A 222 6.68 -17.92 -15.25
N TYR A 223 7.65 -17.01 -15.32
CA TYR A 223 7.50 -15.68 -15.90
C TYR A 223 8.54 -15.48 -17.02
N GLN A 224 8.18 -14.69 -18.03
CA GLN A 224 9.07 -14.37 -19.13
C GLN A 224 10.07 -13.28 -18.75
N GLN A 225 9.66 -12.34 -17.90
CA GLN A 225 10.49 -11.21 -17.49
C GLN A 225 10.17 -10.75 -16.06
N ILE A 226 11.09 -9.98 -15.51
CA ILE A 226 10.92 -9.22 -14.27
C ILE A 226 10.80 -7.76 -14.65
N LEU A 227 9.77 -7.09 -14.19
CA LEU A 227 9.62 -5.65 -14.32
C LEU A 227 9.69 -5.01 -12.94
N VAL A 228 10.66 -4.13 -12.73
CA VAL A 228 10.82 -3.37 -11.50
C VAL A 228 10.49 -1.91 -11.77
N THR A 229 9.61 -1.32 -10.97
CA THR A 229 9.33 0.11 -11.02
C THR A 229 9.72 0.77 -9.72
N ALA A 230 10.30 1.96 -9.83
CA ALA A 230 10.51 2.86 -8.71
C ALA A 230 9.73 4.16 -8.96
N PRO A 231 9.15 4.80 -7.90
CA PRO A 231 8.58 6.13 -8.05
C PRO A 231 9.71 7.11 -8.43
N VAL A 232 9.47 7.90 -9.47
CA VAL A 232 10.32 9.07 -9.74
C VAL A 232 9.80 10.16 -8.82
N GLU A 233 10.55 10.51 -7.79
CA GLU A 233 10.29 11.74 -7.06
C GLU A 233 10.54 12.90 -8.03
N GLU A 234 9.48 13.63 -8.38
CA GLU A 234 9.59 14.91 -9.06
C GLU A 234 10.27 15.88 -8.10
N ILE A 235 11.59 15.94 -8.17
CA ILE A 235 12.36 16.99 -7.50
C ILE A 235 12.14 18.27 -8.28
N GLY A 236 11.12 19.05 -7.86
CA GLY A 236 10.83 20.39 -8.35
C GLY A 236 10.03 20.45 -9.64
N GLU A 237 9.17 21.46 -9.70
CA GLU A 237 8.39 21.85 -10.87
C GLU A 237 9.29 21.93 -12.12
N HIS A 238 8.86 21.26 -13.18
CA HIS A 238 9.48 21.24 -14.50
C HIS A 238 10.85 20.56 -14.58
N ILE A 239 10.85 19.25 -14.72
CA ILE A 239 11.91 18.65 -15.54
C ILE A 239 11.64 19.11 -16.98
N GLY A 240 12.07 20.37 -17.26
CA GLY A 240 12.22 20.87 -18.62
C GLY A 240 13.09 19.88 -19.40
N TYR A 241 12.86 19.83 -20.69
CA TYR A 241 13.62 19.10 -21.68
C TYR A 241 15.13 19.35 -21.50
N LEU A 242 15.76 18.59 -20.57
CA LEU A 242 17.22 18.57 -20.46
C LEU A 242 17.72 17.46 -21.38
N PRO A 243 18.60 17.77 -22.32
CA PRO A 243 19.26 16.76 -23.13
C PRO A 243 20.17 15.92 -22.22
N GLY A 244 19.83 14.68 -22.05
CA GLY A 244 20.55 13.68 -21.26
C GLY A 244 19.71 12.44 -21.17
N ASP A 245 20.34 11.29 -21.33
CA ASP A 245 19.74 9.98 -21.37
C ASP A 245 18.81 9.78 -20.14
N VAL A 246 17.62 9.21 -20.37
CA VAL A 246 16.64 8.85 -19.30
C VAL A 246 17.32 8.01 -18.23
N ASP A 247 18.30 7.21 -18.59
CA ASP A 247 19.08 6.35 -17.71
C ASP A 247 19.87 7.13 -16.63
N SER A 248 20.33 8.34 -16.92
CA SER A 248 21.09 9.15 -15.95
C SER A 248 20.23 9.75 -14.84
N LYS A 249 18.91 9.94 -15.06
CA LYS A 249 17.96 10.52 -14.10
C LYS A 249 17.32 9.49 -13.16
N ILE A 250 17.30 8.22 -13.58
CA ILE A 250 16.76 7.11 -12.78
C ILE A 250 17.88 6.48 -11.90
N SER A 251 19.13 6.89 -12.11
CA SER A 251 20.35 6.30 -11.59
C SER A 251 20.40 6.02 -10.07
N PRO A 252 19.99 6.89 -9.14
CA PRO A 252 20.11 6.59 -7.70
C PRO A 252 19.22 5.46 -7.22
N HIS A 253 17.99 5.35 -7.74
CA HIS A 253 17.03 4.31 -7.37
C HIS A 253 17.35 2.96 -8.04
N ILE A 254 17.88 2.99 -9.25
CA ILE A 254 18.33 1.80 -9.97
C ILE A 254 19.54 1.17 -9.30
N GLY A 255 20.46 1.98 -8.75
CA GLY A 255 21.69 1.49 -8.11
C GLY A 255 21.39 0.43 -7.04
N GLY A 256 20.48 0.69 -6.13
CA GLY A 256 20.10 -0.26 -5.08
C GLY A 256 19.51 -1.57 -5.61
N ILE A 257 18.70 -1.52 -6.67
CA ILE A 257 18.12 -2.70 -7.32
C ILE A 257 19.21 -3.52 -7.99
N LEU A 258 20.11 -2.87 -8.74
CA LEU A 258 21.23 -3.53 -9.41
C LEU A 258 22.23 -4.13 -8.42
N ASP A 259 22.53 -3.46 -7.32
CA ASP A 259 23.40 -3.98 -6.26
C ASP A 259 22.82 -5.23 -5.62
N ASN A 260 21.50 -5.24 -5.32
CA ASN A 260 20.82 -6.43 -4.83
C ASN A 260 20.86 -7.56 -5.86
N ALA A 261 20.58 -7.28 -7.13
CA ALA A 261 20.66 -8.27 -8.21
C ALA A 261 22.08 -8.84 -8.34
N LYS A 262 23.11 -8.00 -8.29
CA LYS A 262 24.52 -8.40 -8.32
C LYS A 262 24.90 -9.35 -7.18
N GLN A 263 24.46 -9.04 -5.96
CA GLN A 263 24.68 -9.90 -4.79
C GLN A 263 24.01 -11.27 -4.96
N LEU A 264 22.78 -11.30 -5.47
CA LEU A 264 22.03 -12.52 -5.72
C LEU A 264 22.67 -13.41 -6.78
N LEU A 265 23.06 -12.81 -7.90
CA LEU A 265 23.71 -13.54 -9.01
C LEU A 265 25.09 -14.08 -8.63
N ASN A 266 25.81 -13.40 -7.74
CA ASN A 266 27.12 -13.89 -7.25
C ASN A 266 26.98 -15.08 -6.30
N LYS A 267 25.85 -15.26 -5.62
CA LYS A 267 25.56 -16.44 -4.79
C LYS A 267 25.13 -17.65 -5.62
N GLY A 268 24.58 -17.42 -6.81
CA GLY A 268 24.17 -18.49 -7.72
C GLY A 268 25.37 -19.19 -8.37
N SER A 269 25.20 -20.48 -8.70
CA SER A 269 26.23 -21.31 -9.33
C SER A 269 26.53 -20.98 -10.81
N ASP A 270 25.71 -20.13 -11.44
CA ASP A 270 25.74 -19.88 -12.87
C ASP A 270 26.68 -18.71 -13.22
N LYS A 271 27.91 -19.05 -13.66
CA LYS A 271 28.97 -18.08 -13.95
C LYS A 271 28.65 -17.13 -15.12
N LYS A 272 27.74 -17.48 -16.02
CA LYS A 272 27.41 -16.69 -17.22
C LYS A 272 26.47 -15.49 -16.91
N LEU A 273 25.73 -15.51 -15.81
CA LEU A 273 24.74 -14.50 -15.45
C LEU A 273 25.20 -13.58 -14.32
N ARG A 274 26.50 -13.44 -14.09
CA ARG A 274 27.03 -12.67 -12.93
C ARG A 274 26.91 -11.16 -13.02
N LYS A 275 26.49 -10.62 -14.16
CA LYS A 275 26.36 -9.17 -14.32
C LYS A 275 24.88 -8.78 -14.43
N PRO A 276 24.36 -7.93 -13.55
CA PRO A 276 22.97 -7.45 -13.63
C PRO A 276 22.63 -6.81 -14.98
N GLU A 277 23.61 -6.14 -15.59
CA GLU A 277 23.46 -5.51 -16.91
C GLU A 277 23.16 -6.55 -18.01
N SER A 278 23.62 -7.79 -17.84
CA SER A 278 23.27 -8.86 -18.77
C SER A 278 21.81 -9.29 -18.68
N LEU A 279 21.17 -9.19 -17.51
CA LEU A 279 19.74 -9.45 -17.37
C LEU A 279 18.89 -8.42 -18.13
N ILE A 280 19.34 -7.17 -18.13
CA ILE A 280 18.67 -6.08 -18.85
C ILE A 280 18.88 -6.24 -20.35
N SER A 281 20.12 -6.48 -20.80
CA SER A 281 20.44 -6.64 -22.23
C SER A 281 19.78 -7.87 -22.87
N HIS A 282 19.54 -8.93 -22.10
CA HIS A 282 18.80 -10.11 -22.56
C HIS A 282 17.29 -10.01 -22.42
N GLY A 283 16.77 -8.90 -21.88
CA GLY A 283 15.34 -8.69 -21.68
C GLY A 283 14.73 -9.48 -20.52
N THR A 284 15.55 -10.16 -19.70
CA THR A 284 15.07 -10.91 -18.52
C THR A 284 14.58 -9.97 -17.43
N MET A 285 15.18 -8.78 -17.28
CA MET A 285 14.80 -7.77 -16.31
C MET A 285 14.69 -6.39 -16.97
N ALA A 286 13.62 -5.66 -16.67
CA ALA A 286 13.44 -4.28 -17.07
C ALA A 286 13.22 -3.41 -15.83
N ILE A 287 13.83 -2.23 -15.79
CA ILE A 287 13.63 -1.24 -14.74
C ILE A 287 13.08 0.00 -15.40
N GLN A 288 11.88 0.45 -14.99
CA GLN A 288 11.18 1.57 -15.61
C GLN A 288 10.47 2.43 -14.58
N ALA A 289 10.33 3.73 -14.87
CA ALA A 289 9.50 4.60 -14.07
C ALA A 289 8.02 4.20 -14.20
N ILE A 290 7.26 4.26 -13.10
CA ILE A 290 5.85 3.85 -13.09
C ILE A 290 5.01 4.64 -14.11
N GLY A 291 5.32 5.93 -14.33
CA GLY A 291 4.66 6.77 -15.32
C GLY A 291 4.81 6.30 -16.77
N MET A 292 5.88 5.55 -17.07
CA MET A 292 6.13 5.01 -18.42
C MET A 292 5.34 3.74 -18.73
N LEU A 293 4.64 3.19 -17.76
CA LEU A 293 3.83 1.97 -17.92
C LEU A 293 2.39 2.28 -18.38
N ARG A 294 2.03 3.56 -18.42
CA ARG A 294 0.69 3.98 -18.83
C ARG A 294 0.36 3.50 -20.24
N GLY A 295 -0.77 2.81 -20.39
CA GLY A 295 -1.25 2.29 -21.67
C GLY A 295 -0.58 0.99 -22.14
N ARG A 296 0.28 0.37 -21.33
CA ARG A 296 0.91 -0.93 -21.65
C ARG A 296 0.12 -2.07 -21.00
N THR A 297 0.01 -3.17 -21.73
CA THR A 297 -0.44 -4.46 -21.18
C THR A 297 0.78 -5.23 -20.71
N ILE A 298 0.77 -5.66 -19.45
CA ILE A 298 1.85 -6.42 -18.82
C ILE A 298 1.36 -7.85 -18.65
N THR A 299 1.98 -8.80 -19.33
CA THR A 299 1.65 -10.23 -19.29
C THR A 299 2.87 -11.05 -18.92
N ASP A 300 2.65 -12.20 -18.30
CA ASP A 300 3.71 -13.20 -17.97
C ASP A 300 4.94 -12.57 -17.27
N THR A 301 4.69 -11.58 -16.42
CA THR A 301 5.73 -10.74 -15.81
C THR A 301 5.66 -10.82 -14.30
N PHE A 302 6.80 -11.06 -13.65
CA PHE A 302 6.93 -10.83 -12.22
C PHE A 302 7.13 -9.34 -11.98
N PHE A 303 6.10 -8.67 -11.48
CA PHE A 303 6.06 -7.21 -11.39
C PHE A 303 6.33 -6.74 -9.97
N ILE A 304 7.37 -5.92 -9.77
CA ILE A 304 7.77 -5.34 -8.48
C ILE A 304 7.59 -3.82 -8.55
N ILE A 305 6.83 -3.28 -7.61
CA ILE A 305 6.70 -1.84 -7.36
C ILE A 305 7.39 -1.56 -6.03
N ASP A 306 8.56 -0.92 -6.05
CA ASP A 306 9.39 -0.67 -4.86
C ASP A 306 9.43 0.82 -4.49
#